data_03294ceb5583cb00bf128e4d96724626
#
_entry.id   03294ceb5583cb00bf128e4d96724626
#
_cell.length_a   1.000
_cell.length_b   1.000
_cell.length_c   1.000
_cell.angle_alpha   90.00
_cell.angle_beta   90.00
_cell.angle_gamma   90.00
#
_symmetry.space_group_name_H-M   'P 1'
#
loop_
_entity.id
_entity.type
_entity.pdbx_description
1 polymer ?
#
loop_
_entity_poly.entity_id
_entity_poly.type
_entity_poly.pdbx_seq_one_letter_code
_entity_poly.pdbx_strand_id
1 'polypeptide(L)'
;MGIHTAWQDATPLVLFVGLIPISDRDRESFQEFDPKAWFGTQAKQVFVLDDPQRASRVVAEAFFQAQQGRPGPVIVGLPEDILHREFTGTIHPPIQVADGALSDADLNHLSRELTQAQRPLIFAGGPRWTPESAAAITQFAEDNHIPIIQDFRAADRVPFESPANAGWLGYGRDPRAAQLLEEASLVLEVGAVLGDVPTDGYTLRQSTDARNIVISPDTSLRGHSVALERHIVASPVAFTSGLERLNVGGAEAREEWFNTAHANHLDFATLPEPAQYRAGKEGTAHMETVFAALHKQLPKDSLYTFGAGNHCIWAQRFLRSTVYPSQFSVRNGSMGYSVPAAVATKLQFPERTVVTIAGDGEYLMNGQELATALQYGAPFLIIVMSNGEFGTIRDHQKKHFPDRVSGTQLVNPDFAAVARGFGAHGELVTEDSRVPDAIARALAAINNDGVPALINVITDQDLSLPID
;
A
#
# COMPACT_ATOMS: atom_id res chain seq x y z
N MET A 1 1.72 -9.23 13.96
CA MET A 1 1.90 -8.75 12.58
C MET A 1 1.09 -7.47 12.33
N GLY A 2 -0.23 -7.42 12.51
CA GLY A 2 -1.06 -6.23 12.20
C GLY A 2 -0.58 -4.90 12.82
N ILE A 3 -0.09 -4.92 14.07
CA ILE A 3 0.47 -3.71 14.70
C ILE A 3 1.75 -3.25 14.00
N HIS A 4 2.64 -4.18 13.61
CA HIS A 4 3.84 -3.84 12.85
C HIS A 4 3.49 -3.26 11.47
N THR A 5 2.50 -3.83 10.79
CA THR A 5 1.97 -3.28 9.53
C THR A 5 1.46 -1.86 9.73
N ALA A 6 0.58 -1.63 10.71
CA ALA A 6 0.05 -0.30 11.01
C ALA A 6 1.15 0.72 11.37
N TRP A 7 2.22 0.27 12.04
CA TRP A 7 3.38 1.10 12.36
C TRP A 7 4.16 1.51 11.12
N GLN A 8 4.47 0.55 10.23
CA GLN A 8 5.24 0.80 9.00
C GLN A 8 4.45 1.64 7.98
N ASP A 9 3.15 1.36 7.85
CA ASP A 9 2.27 2.04 6.90
C ASP A 9 1.70 3.36 7.43
N ALA A 10 2.05 3.74 8.67
CA ALA A 10 1.50 4.92 9.34
C ALA A 10 -0.05 4.90 9.37
N THR A 11 -0.63 3.73 9.65
CA THR A 11 -2.08 3.56 9.74
C THR A 11 -2.54 3.89 11.16
N PRO A 12 -3.46 4.84 11.34
CA PRO A 12 -4.04 5.13 12.66
C PRO A 12 -4.87 3.95 13.14
N LEU A 13 -4.53 3.41 14.32
CA LEU A 13 -5.21 2.27 14.90
C LEU A 13 -5.20 2.40 16.42
N VAL A 14 -6.33 2.12 17.07
CA VAL A 14 -6.41 1.94 18.52
C VAL A 14 -6.78 0.49 18.79
N LEU A 15 -5.86 -0.25 19.43
CA LEU A 15 -6.08 -1.63 19.83
C LEU A 15 -6.38 -1.71 21.32
N PHE A 16 -7.57 -2.17 21.67
CA PHE A 16 -7.95 -2.52 23.03
C PHE A 16 -7.57 -3.98 23.31
N VAL A 17 -6.81 -4.23 24.38
CA VAL A 17 -6.30 -5.54 24.74
C VAL A 17 -6.74 -5.88 26.16
N GLY A 18 -7.48 -6.99 26.32
CA GLY A 18 -7.81 -7.53 27.64
C GLY A 18 -6.55 -7.97 28.39
N LEU A 19 -6.45 -7.62 29.64
CA LEU A 19 -5.36 -8.04 30.54
C LEU A 19 -5.93 -8.74 31.75
N ILE A 20 -5.12 -9.59 32.37
CA ILE A 20 -5.47 -10.23 33.66
C ILE A 20 -5.70 -9.19 34.75
N PRO A 21 -6.43 -9.53 35.84
CA PRO A 21 -6.60 -8.63 36.99
C PRO A 21 -5.27 -8.11 37.52
N ILE A 22 -5.26 -6.85 37.98
CA ILE A 22 -4.04 -6.23 38.51
C ILE A 22 -3.44 -7.04 39.70
N SER A 23 -4.31 -7.62 40.54
CA SER A 23 -3.91 -8.44 41.69
C SER A 23 -3.16 -9.71 41.31
N ASP A 24 -3.30 -10.19 40.06
CA ASP A 24 -2.77 -11.48 39.61
C ASP A 24 -1.49 -11.35 38.81
N ARG A 25 -0.97 -10.12 38.62
CA ARG A 25 0.25 -9.83 37.91
C ARG A 25 1.49 -10.36 38.64
N ASP A 26 2.56 -10.57 37.86
CA ASP A 26 3.89 -11.00 38.34
C ASP A 26 3.88 -12.39 39.00
N ARG A 27 2.96 -13.26 38.55
CA ARG A 27 2.75 -14.61 39.09
C ARG A 27 2.72 -15.70 38.03
N GLU A 28 3.05 -15.36 36.78
CA GLU A 28 2.86 -16.25 35.60
C GLU A 28 1.42 -16.73 35.46
N SER A 29 0.47 -15.85 35.73
CA SER A 29 -0.95 -16.13 35.63
C SER A 29 -1.33 -16.47 34.20
N PHE A 30 -2.39 -17.30 34.04
CA PHE A 30 -2.87 -17.68 32.73
C PHE A 30 -3.18 -16.45 31.86
N GLN A 31 -2.61 -16.40 30.64
CA GLN A 31 -2.70 -15.28 29.68
C GLN A 31 -2.01 -13.97 30.13
N GLU A 32 -1.15 -14.02 31.13
CA GLU A 32 -0.39 -12.85 31.55
C GLU A 32 0.62 -12.43 30.45
N PHE A 33 0.65 -11.14 30.13
CA PHE A 33 1.71 -10.53 29.32
C PHE A 33 1.84 -9.04 29.60
N ASP A 34 3.01 -8.48 29.34
CA ASP A 34 3.23 -7.04 29.44
C ASP A 34 3.01 -6.36 28.07
N PRO A 35 1.92 -5.58 27.89
CA PRO A 35 1.65 -4.92 26.63
C PRO A 35 2.72 -3.86 26.27
N LYS A 36 3.41 -3.26 27.24
CA LYS A 36 4.48 -2.30 26.95
C LYS A 36 5.72 -3.00 26.39
N ALA A 37 6.10 -4.15 26.94
CA ALA A 37 7.20 -4.94 26.43
C ALA A 37 6.91 -5.51 25.04
N TRP A 38 5.66 -5.92 24.78
CA TRP A 38 5.26 -6.50 23.49
C TRP A 38 5.10 -5.48 22.37
N PHE A 39 4.47 -4.35 22.63
CA PHE A 39 4.07 -3.38 21.61
C PHE A 39 4.84 -2.07 21.65
N GLY A 40 5.58 -1.78 22.72
CA GLY A 40 6.19 -0.48 22.96
C GLY A 40 7.15 0.02 21.89
N THR A 41 7.78 -0.88 21.13
CA THR A 41 8.66 -0.54 20.01
C THR A 41 7.93 -0.37 18.68
N GLN A 42 6.67 -0.82 18.60
CA GLN A 42 5.86 -0.85 17.38
C GLN A 42 4.53 -0.09 17.54
N ALA A 43 4.42 0.74 18.56
CA ALA A 43 3.26 1.59 18.80
C ALA A 43 3.70 3.00 19.16
N LYS A 44 2.86 4.00 18.84
CA LYS A 44 3.12 5.39 19.24
C LYS A 44 3.02 5.55 20.76
N GLN A 45 2.07 4.83 21.36
CA GLN A 45 1.83 4.86 22.80
C GLN A 45 1.20 3.54 23.25
N VAL A 46 1.53 3.12 24.47
CA VAL A 46 0.87 2.00 25.15
C VAL A 46 0.36 2.50 26.49
N PHE A 47 -0.95 2.52 26.63
CA PHE A 47 -1.65 2.82 27.89
C PHE A 47 -2.01 1.52 28.59
N VAL A 48 -2.01 1.53 29.90
CA VAL A 48 -2.65 0.50 30.73
C VAL A 48 -3.63 1.21 31.65
N LEU A 49 -4.90 0.82 31.58
CA LEU A 49 -5.96 1.42 32.38
C LEU A 49 -5.99 0.77 33.77
N ASP A 50 -5.39 1.43 34.74
CA ASP A 50 -5.29 0.96 36.13
C ASP A 50 -6.32 1.59 37.09
N ASP A 51 -7.05 2.60 36.59
CA ASP A 51 -8.10 3.32 37.31
C ASP A 51 -9.27 3.59 36.34
N PRO A 52 -10.50 3.12 36.66
CA PRO A 52 -11.66 3.32 35.80
C PRO A 52 -11.98 4.81 35.57
N GLN A 53 -11.65 5.69 36.51
CA GLN A 53 -11.92 7.14 36.38
C GLN A 53 -11.05 7.81 35.29
N ARG A 54 -9.99 7.14 34.84
CA ARG A 54 -9.13 7.58 33.73
C ARG A 54 -9.64 7.13 32.35
N ALA A 55 -10.64 6.24 32.28
CA ALA A 55 -11.04 5.56 31.04
C ALA A 55 -11.37 6.55 29.91
N SER A 56 -12.25 7.50 30.16
CA SER A 56 -12.69 8.46 29.16
C SER A 56 -11.53 9.31 28.59
N ARG A 57 -10.66 9.82 29.49
CA ARG A 57 -9.48 10.60 29.10
C ARG A 57 -8.49 9.74 28.29
N VAL A 58 -8.19 8.53 28.75
CA VAL A 58 -7.24 7.63 28.08
C VAL A 58 -7.74 7.26 26.68
N VAL A 59 -9.03 6.99 26.52
CA VAL A 59 -9.61 6.68 25.20
C VAL A 59 -9.51 7.90 24.28
N ALA A 60 -9.92 9.10 24.73
CA ALA A 60 -9.82 10.32 23.93
C ALA A 60 -8.36 10.59 23.49
N GLU A 61 -7.41 10.43 24.41
CA GLU A 61 -5.98 10.60 24.15
C GLU A 61 -5.45 9.52 23.18
N ALA A 62 -5.88 8.26 23.30
CA ALA A 62 -5.45 7.17 22.43
C ALA A 62 -5.85 7.45 20.96
N PHE A 63 -7.08 7.86 20.71
CA PHE A 63 -7.53 8.24 19.37
C PHE A 63 -6.81 9.47 18.82
N PHE A 64 -6.53 10.47 19.67
CA PHE A 64 -5.74 11.62 19.28
C PHE A 64 -4.31 11.21 18.90
N GLN A 65 -3.63 10.43 19.76
CA GLN A 65 -2.25 9.98 19.51
C GLN A 65 -2.15 9.11 18.26
N ALA A 66 -3.16 8.28 17.98
CA ALA A 66 -3.15 7.45 16.78
C ALA A 66 -3.14 8.29 15.50
N GLN A 67 -3.77 9.46 15.50
CA GLN A 67 -3.98 10.30 14.32
C GLN A 67 -2.99 11.46 14.17
N GLN A 68 -2.48 12.03 15.28
CA GLN A 68 -1.67 13.24 15.23
C GLN A 68 -0.28 13.01 14.62
N GLY A 69 0.32 14.03 13.98
CA GLY A 69 1.62 13.94 13.32
C GLY A 69 1.66 12.80 12.28
N ARG A 70 2.71 11.96 12.31
CA ARG A 70 2.70 10.68 11.59
C ARG A 70 1.72 9.73 12.29
N PRO A 71 0.64 9.29 11.63
CA PRO A 71 -0.30 8.34 12.23
C PRO A 71 0.35 7.00 12.59
N GLY A 72 -0.30 6.23 13.45
CA GLY A 72 0.20 4.92 13.83
C GLY A 72 -0.60 4.27 14.95
N PRO A 73 -0.28 3.02 15.31
CA PRO A 73 -1.01 2.27 16.30
C PRO A 73 -0.80 2.79 17.73
N VAL A 74 -1.86 2.74 18.50
CA VAL A 74 -1.88 2.99 19.96
C VAL A 74 -2.56 1.80 20.63
N ILE A 75 -2.02 1.35 21.75
CA ILE A 75 -2.52 0.20 22.49
C ILE A 75 -3.12 0.67 23.81
N VAL A 76 -4.29 0.11 24.18
CA VAL A 76 -4.93 0.36 25.46
C VAL A 76 -5.19 -0.99 26.14
N GLY A 77 -4.37 -1.30 27.14
CA GLY A 77 -4.54 -2.48 27.98
C GLY A 77 -5.65 -2.29 28.99
N LEU A 78 -6.56 -3.25 29.09
CA LEU A 78 -7.77 -3.22 29.89
C LEU A 78 -7.74 -4.37 30.90
N PRO A 79 -7.26 -4.15 32.16
CA PRO A 79 -7.31 -5.17 33.21
C PRO A 79 -8.76 -5.57 33.53
N GLU A 80 -9.01 -6.87 33.70
CA GLU A 80 -10.34 -7.42 33.91
C GLU A 80 -11.04 -6.84 35.14
N ASP A 81 -10.33 -6.71 36.25
CA ASP A 81 -10.87 -6.17 37.49
C ASP A 81 -11.25 -4.69 37.38
N ILE A 82 -10.62 -3.91 36.48
CA ILE A 82 -10.97 -2.52 36.21
C ILE A 82 -12.25 -2.41 35.39
N LEU A 83 -12.49 -3.35 34.45
CA LEU A 83 -13.69 -3.35 33.62
C LEU A 83 -14.98 -3.59 34.42
N HIS A 84 -14.87 -4.18 35.60
CA HIS A 84 -16.00 -4.41 36.51
C HIS A 84 -16.29 -3.24 37.46
N ARG A 85 -15.44 -2.20 37.47
CA ARG A 85 -15.62 -1.06 38.37
C ARG A 85 -16.46 0.03 37.72
N GLU A 86 -17.20 0.73 38.55
CA GLU A 86 -18.05 1.84 38.13
C GLU A 86 -17.22 3.07 37.73
N PHE A 87 -17.59 3.66 36.59
CA PHE A 87 -17.10 4.98 36.18
C PHE A 87 -18.07 6.05 36.56
N THR A 88 -17.65 7.03 37.37
CA THR A 88 -18.45 8.17 37.84
C THR A 88 -17.95 9.51 37.30
N GLY A 89 -16.91 9.47 36.41
CA GLY A 89 -16.27 10.67 35.88
C GLY A 89 -17.04 11.32 34.72
N THR A 90 -16.43 12.33 34.13
CA THR A 90 -16.95 13.04 32.95
C THR A 90 -16.50 12.34 31.67
N ILE A 91 -17.41 12.19 30.71
CA ILE A 91 -17.06 11.73 29.35
C ILE A 91 -16.37 12.87 28.62
N HIS A 92 -15.12 12.63 28.23
CA HIS A 92 -14.32 13.54 27.40
C HIS A 92 -14.73 13.43 25.93
N PRO A 93 -14.91 14.55 25.23
CA PRO A 93 -15.16 14.52 23.79
C PRO A 93 -13.89 14.08 23.03
N PRO A 94 -14.01 13.62 21.76
CA PRO A 94 -12.87 13.38 20.89
C PRO A 94 -12.01 14.64 20.73
N ILE A 95 -10.69 14.47 20.79
CA ILE A 95 -9.74 15.57 20.58
C ILE A 95 -9.55 15.73 19.07
N GLN A 96 -9.81 16.93 18.55
CA GLN A 96 -9.61 17.24 17.14
C GLN A 96 -8.10 17.36 16.82
N VAL A 97 -7.68 16.71 15.75
CA VAL A 97 -6.31 16.83 15.23
C VAL A 97 -6.30 17.95 14.20
N ALA A 98 -5.60 19.03 14.50
CA ALA A 98 -5.34 20.08 13.52
C ALA A 98 -4.09 19.77 12.69
N ASP A 99 -4.14 20.09 11.40
CA ASP A 99 -2.96 20.12 10.54
C ASP A 99 -2.28 21.49 10.60
N GLY A 100 -0.94 21.49 10.47
CA GLY A 100 -0.20 22.73 10.28
C GLY A 100 -0.46 23.30 8.88
N ALA A 101 -0.43 24.62 8.73
CA ALA A 101 -0.40 25.26 7.42
C ALA A 101 1.04 25.63 7.04
N LEU A 102 1.34 25.69 5.73
CA LEU A 102 2.63 26.19 5.27
C LEU A 102 2.75 27.69 5.60
N SER A 103 3.90 28.08 6.13
CA SER A 103 4.22 29.49 6.34
C SER A 103 4.49 30.21 5.00
N ASP A 104 4.33 31.53 4.96
CA ASP A 104 4.71 32.32 3.79
C ASP A 104 6.20 32.15 3.43
N ALA A 105 7.05 31.96 4.43
CA ALA A 105 8.46 31.67 4.22
C ALA A 105 8.69 30.32 3.51
N ASP A 106 7.92 29.28 3.85
CA ASP A 106 7.99 27.98 3.18
C ASP A 106 7.46 28.06 1.76
N LEU A 107 6.35 28.75 1.53
CA LEU A 107 5.77 28.95 0.20
C LEU A 107 6.72 29.73 -0.73
N ASN A 108 7.30 30.80 -0.23
CA ASN A 108 8.29 31.58 -0.99
C ASN A 108 9.56 30.79 -1.30
N HIS A 109 10.00 29.95 -0.36
CA HIS A 109 11.13 29.05 -0.58
C HIS A 109 10.80 28.02 -1.67
N LEU A 110 9.69 27.31 -1.55
CA LEU A 110 9.26 26.31 -2.54
C LEU A 110 9.07 26.93 -3.94
N SER A 111 8.42 28.09 -4.03
CA SER A 111 8.22 28.80 -5.31
C SER A 111 9.56 29.11 -6.00
N ARG A 112 10.55 29.60 -5.24
CA ARG A 112 11.88 29.90 -5.78
C ARG A 112 12.61 28.63 -6.22
N GLU A 113 12.64 27.59 -5.36
CA GLU A 113 13.38 26.35 -5.64
C GLU A 113 12.78 25.58 -6.82
N LEU A 114 11.46 25.48 -6.89
CA LEU A 114 10.76 24.86 -8.02
C LEU A 114 10.94 25.66 -9.32
N THR A 115 10.94 26.99 -9.26
CA THR A 115 11.18 27.85 -10.45
C THR A 115 12.60 27.68 -11.01
N GLN A 116 13.59 27.53 -10.12
CA GLN A 116 15.00 27.40 -10.54
C GLN A 116 15.36 25.97 -10.97
N ALA A 117 14.61 24.97 -10.52
CA ALA A 117 14.88 23.57 -10.85
C ALA A 117 14.59 23.28 -12.33
N GLN A 118 15.60 22.82 -13.07
CA GLN A 118 15.45 22.43 -14.46
C GLN A 118 14.78 21.05 -14.62
N ARG A 119 15.04 20.15 -13.69
CA ARG A 119 14.50 18.79 -13.63
C ARG A 119 13.88 18.52 -12.25
N PRO A 120 12.79 19.22 -11.88
CA PRO A 120 12.11 18.93 -10.63
C PRO A 120 11.38 17.61 -10.73
N LEU A 121 11.26 16.92 -9.59
CA LEU A 121 10.53 15.66 -9.44
C LEU A 121 9.74 15.70 -8.13
N ILE A 122 8.49 15.28 -8.15
CA ILE A 122 7.71 15.04 -6.94
C ILE A 122 7.74 13.55 -6.63
N PHE A 123 8.11 13.17 -5.39
CA PHE A 123 7.95 11.82 -4.86
C PHE A 123 6.76 11.80 -3.92
N ALA A 124 5.68 11.13 -4.32
CA ALA A 124 4.41 11.13 -3.60
C ALA A 124 4.12 9.77 -2.94
N GLY A 125 3.64 9.79 -1.70
CA GLY A 125 3.24 8.58 -0.99
C GLY A 125 2.90 8.85 0.47
N GLY A 126 2.96 7.82 1.32
CA GLY A 126 2.71 7.94 2.74
C GLY A 126 1.23 8.22 3.10
N PRO A 127 0.97 8.58 4.38
CA PRO A 127 -0.37 8.74 4.92
C PRO A 127 -0.97 10.13 4.67
N ARG A 128 -2.25 10.29 5.06
CA ARG A 128 -3.00 11.55 5.15
C ARG A 128 -3.24 12.23 3.80
N TRP A 129 -3.56 11.42 2.81
CA TRP A 129 -4.11 11.89 1.55
C TRP A 129 -5.63 11.85 1.56
N THR A 130 -6.25 12.71 0.76
CA THR A 130 -7.67 12.68 0.41
C THR A 130 -7.83 12.70 -1.11
N PRO A 131 -9.02 12.37 -1.67
CA PRO A 131 -9.25 12.51 -3.09
C PRO A 131 -8.95 13.92 -3.62
N GLU A 132 -9.29 14.95 -2.85
CA GLU A 132 -9.06 16.35 -3.20
C GLU A 132 -7.56 16.66 -3.21
N SER A 133 -6.79 16.17 -2.23
CA SER A 133 -5.33 16.41 -2.18
C SER A 133 -4.60 15.68 -3.31
N ALA A 134 -5.04 14.48 -3.67
CA ALA A 134 -4.52 13.73 -4.81
C ALA A 134 -4.81 14.44 -6.15
N ALA A 135 -6.02 14.95 -6.32
CA ALA A 135 -6.39 15.74 -7.50
C ALA A 135 -5.62 17.07 -7.57
N ALA A 136 -5.48 17.79 -6.45
CA ALA A 136 -4.79 19.07 -6.40
C ALA A 136 -3.30 18.98 -6.74
N ILE A 137 -2.59 17.95 -6.23
CA ILE A 137 -1.18 17.77 -6.56
C ILE A 137 -0.98 17.33 -8.01
N THR A 138 -1.89 16.51 -8.53
CA THR A 138 -1.87 16.11 -9.93
C THR A 138 -2.02 17.30 -10.85
N GLN A 139 -3.03 18.14 -10.63
CA GLN A 139 -3.26 19.35 -11.41
C GLN A 139 -2.08 20.33 -11.33
N PHE A 140 -1.55 20.56 -10.10
CA PHE A 140 -0.38 21.40 -9.91
C PHE A 140 0.83 20.91 -10.71
N ALA A 141 1.06 19.60 -10.74
CA ALA A 141 2.17 18.98 -11.45
C ALA A 141 1.98 19.08 -12.97
N GLU A 142 0.77 18.89 -13.48
CA GLU A 142 0.44 19.08 -14.89
C GLU A 142 0.63 20.52 -15.35
N ASP A 143 0.12 21.49 -14.59
CA ASP A 143 0.23 22.93 -14.91
C ASP A 143 1.69 23.43 -14.92
N ASN A 144 2.56 22.79 -14.12
CA ASN A 144 3.95 23.19 -13.97
C ASN A 144 4.95 22.26 -14.65
N HIS A 145 4.51 21.28 -15.41
CA HIS A 145 5.32 20.22 -16.06
C HIS A 145 6.33 19.58 -15.11
N ILE A 146 5.84 19.10 -13.96
CA ILE A 146 6.64 18.42 -12.94
C ILE A 146 6.19 16.94 -12.86
N PRO A 147 7.01 15.97 -13.25
CA PRO A 147 6.61 14.57 -13.13
C PRO A 147 6.46 14.17 -11.66
N ILE A 148 5.48 13.27 -11.39
CA ILE A 148 5.26 12.67 -10.07
C ILE A 148 5.62 11.20 -10.15
N ILE A 149 6.62 10.78 -9.38
CA ILE A 149 6.93 9.39 -9.13
C ILE A 149 6.37 8.99 -7.78
N GLN A 150 5.78 7.80 -7.70
CA GLN A 150 5.05 7.39 -6.52
C GLN A 150 5.86 6.39 -5.68
N ASP A 151 5.59 6.34 -4.39
CA ASP A 151 6.16 5.33 -3.52
C ASP A 151 5.55 3.94 -3.84
N PHE A 152 6.35 2.89 -3.80
CA PHE A 152 5.81 1.55 -3.99
C PHE A 152 4.69 1.29 -2.98
N ARG A 153 3.68 0.53 -3.36
CA ARG A 153 2.47 0.30 -2.57
C ARG A 153 1.59 1.52 -2.34
N ALA A 154 1.85 2.62 -3.05
CA ALA A 154 1.08 3.86 -2.97
C ALA A 154 0.91 4.51 -4.37
N ALA A 155 0.86 3.69 -5.44
CA ALA A 155 0.80 4.14 -6.82
C ALA A 155 -0.63 4.47 -7.31
N ASP A 156 -1.41 5.09 -6.45
CA ASP A 156 -2.76 5.58 -6.73
C ASP A 156 -2.95 7.05 -6.40
N ARG A 157 -1.87 7.76 -5.99
CA ARG A 157 -1.93 9.20 -5.67
C ARG A 157 -2.10 10.05 -6.92
N VAL A 158 -1.69 9.51 -8.08
CA VAL A 158 -1.83 10.14 -9.39
C VAL A 158 -2.53 9.14 -10.32
N PRO A 159 -3.58 9.56 -11.05
CA PRO A 159 -4.25 8.68 -12.00
C PRO A 159 -3.29 8.08 -13.01
N PHE A 160 -3.51 6.81 -13.39
CA PHE A 160 -2.61 6.08 -14.29
C PHE A 160 -2.33 6.82 -15.60
N GLU A 161 -3.36 7.42 -16.20
CA GLU A 161 -3.27 8.11 -17.50
C GLU A 161 -2.86 9.58 -17.39
N SER A 162 -2.68 10.14 -16.18
CA SER A 162 -2.29 11.54 -16.01
C SER A 162 -0.90 11.79 -16.60
N PRO A 163 -0.72 12.87 -17.40
CA PRO A 163 0.60 13.25 -17.92
C PRO A 163 1.68 13.46 -16.84
N ALA A 164 1.26 13.76 -15.60
CA ALA A 164 2.16 13.89 -14.47
C ALA A 164 2.67 12.56 -13.92
N ASN A 165 2.03 11.43 -14.26
CA ASN A 165 2.40 10.13 -13.72
C ASN A 165 3.70 9.60 -14.36
N ALA A 166 4.74 9.43 -13.54
CA ALA A 166 6.05 8.90 -13.92
C ALA A 166 6.30 7.48 -13.34
N GLY A 167 5.25 6.77 -12.91
CA GLY A 167 5.36 5.44 -12.32
C GLY A 167 5.71 5.45 -10.83
N TRP A 168 6.46 4.46 -10.39
CA TRP A 168 6.80 4.29 -8.97
C TRP A 168 8.26 3.89 -8.76
N LEU A 169 8.77 4.13 -7.52
CA LEU A 169 10.05 3.63 -7.03
C LEU A 169 9.85 2.39 -6.14
N GLY A 170 10.81 1.51 -6.11
CA GLY A 170 10.82 0.31 -5.29
C GLY A 170 10.77 -0.99 -6.09
N TYR A 171 10.37 -2.08 -5.46
CA TYR A 171 10.43 -3.41 -6.06
C TYR A 171 9.64 -3.52 -7.37
N GLY A 172 10.29 -4.03 -8.41
CA GLY A 172 9.71 -4.25 -9.73
C GLY A 172 9.42 -2.97 -10.53
N ARG A 173 10.06 -1.86 -10.17
CA ARG A 173 9.99 -0.59 -10.90
C ARG A 173 10.63 -0.64 -12.29
N ASP A 174 10.26 0.27 -13.14
CA ASP A 174 11.01 0.57 -14.36
C ASP A 174 12.46 1.01 -14.00
N PRO A 175 13.51 0.44 -14.61
CA PRO A 175 14.87 0.93 -14.44
C PRO A 175 15.03 2.44 -14.73
N ARG A 176 14.28 2.97 -15.70
CA ARG A 176 14.25 4.39 -16.04
C ARG A 176 13.71 5.29 -14.92
N ALA A 177 12.88 4.74 -14.02
CA ALA A 177 12.41 5.46 -12.85
C ALA A 177 13.52 5.77 -11.85
N ALA A 178 14.51 4.86 -11.68
CA ALA A 178 15.70 5.15 -10.88
C ALA A 178 16.57 6.24 -11.53
N GLN A 179 16.74 6.18 -12.86
CA GLN A 179 17.46 7.18 -13.59
C GLN A 179 16.78 8.56 -13.45
N LEU A 180 15.45 8.62 -13.54
CA LEU A 180 14.68 9.83 -13.30
C LEU A 180 14.96 10.43 -11.91
N LEU A 181 15.01 9.60 -10.86
CA LEU A 181 15.35 10.03 -9.50
C LEU A 181 16.77 10.57 -9.41
N GLU A 182 17.76 9.91 -10.01
CA GLU A 182 19.16 10.33 -9.97
C GLU A 182 19.40 11.63 -10.74
N GLU A 183 18.73 11.83 -11.88
CA GLU A 183 18.88 13.00 -12.73
C GLU A 183 18.09 14.23 -12.25
N ALA A 184 17.16 14.04 -11.30
CA ALA A 184 16.37 15.14 -10.77
C ALA A 184 17.25 16.20 -10.09
N SER A 185 17.13 17.47 -10.52
CA SER A 185 17.84 18.60 -9.92
C SER A 185 17.28 18.99 -8.55
N LEU A 186 16.01 18.66 -8.28
CA LEU A 186 15.31 18.85 -7.02
C LEU A 186 14.26 17.76 -6.88
N VAL A 187 14.19 17.10 -5.73
CA VAL A 187 13.08 16.21 -5.37
C VAL A 187 12.26 16.82 -4.25
N LEU A 188 10.96 16.91 -4.47
CA LEU A 188 9.99 17.29 -3.45
C LEU A 188 9.28 16.01 -2.96
N GLU A 189 9.62 15.57 -1.75
CA GLU A 189 9.04 14.39 -1.12
C GLU A 189 7.76 14.78 -0.38
N VAL A 190 6.59 14.27 -0.81
CA VAL A 190 5.29 14.65 -0.26
C VAL A 190 4.62 13.46 0.41
N GLY A 191 4.55 13.49 1.74
CA GLY A 191 3.93 12.47 2.58
C GLY A 191 4.78 11.23 2.83
N ALA A 192 5.63 10.86 1.89
CA ALA A 192 6.60 9.78 1.98
C ALA A 192 8.03 10.33 2.15
N VAL A 193 8.98 9.44 2.41
CA VAL A 193 10.42 9.74 2.45
C VAL A 193 11.19 8.72 1.62
N LEU A 194 12.29 9.14 1.03
CA LEU A 194 13.22 8.28 0.31
C LEU A 194 13.98 7.40 1.31
N GLY A 195 13.42 6.23 1.59
CA GLY A 195 13.98 5.20 2.47
C GLY A 195 14.63 4.05 1.68
N ASP A 196 14.77 2.88 2.31
CA ASP A 196 15.44 1.70 1.74
C ASP A 196 14.85 1.23 0.40
N VAL A 197 13.56 0.99 0.34
CA VAL A 197 12.91 0.42 -0.86
C VAL A 197 12.92 1.37 -2.05
N PRO A 198 12.48 2.67 -1.92
CA PRO A 198 12.53 3.59 -3.04
C PRO A 198 13.95 3.96 -3.49
N THR A 199 14.97 3.71 -2.69
CA THR A 199 16.39 3.99 -3.03
C THR A 199 17.21 2.73 -3.30
N ASP A 200 16.57 1.58 -3.60
CA ASP A 200 17.22 0.28 -3.86
C ASP A 200 18.25 -0.08 -2.76
N GLY A 201 17.81 -0.11 -1.52
CA GLY A 201 18.67 -0.44 -0.38
C GLY A 201 19.72 0.65 -0.09
N TYR A 202 19.33 1.91 -0.13
CA TYR A 202 20.19 3.08 0.15
C TYR A 202 21.30 3.29 -0.88
N THR A 203 21.08 2.92 -2.14
CA THR A 203 22.09 3.10 -3.21
C THR A 203 21.78 4.28 -4.11
N LEU A 204 20.52 4.62 -4.33
CA LEU A 204 20.13 5.74 -5.18
C LEU A 204 20.16 7.07 -4.44
N ARG A 205 20.46 8.16 -5.16
CA ARG A 205 20.43 9.55 -4.71
C ARG A 205 21.29 9.84 -3.47
N GLN A 206 22.42 9.18 -3.35
CA GLN A 206 23.32 9.32 -2.20
C GLN A 206 24.35 10.47 -2.36
N SER A 207 24.31 11.23 -3.46
CA SER A 207 25.17 12.42 -3.64
C SER A 207 24.87 13.47 -2.58
N THR A 208 25.90 14.10 -2.04
CA THR A 208 25.78 15.25 -1.12
C THR A 208 25.23 16.51 -1.81
N ASP A 209 25.32 16.56 -3.14
CA ASP A 209 24.80 17.67 -3.95
C ASP A 209 23.34 17.45 -4.35
N ALA A 210 22.76 16.30 -4.00
CA ALA A 210 21.35 16.02 -4.25
C ALA A 210 20.47 16.95 -3.40
N ARG A 211 19.52 17.63 -4.07
CA ARG A 211 18.62 18.58 -3.42
C ARG A 211 17.28 17.91 -3.16
N ASN A 212 16.92 17.78 -1.89
CA ASN A 212 15.67 17.16 -1.47
C ASN A 212 14.98 18.04 -0.43
N ILE A 213 13.68 18.27 -0.61
CA ILE A 213 12.81 18.97 0.34
C ILE A 213 11.71 17.99 0.72
N VAL A 214 11.55 17.74 2.02
CA VAL A 214 10.52 16.83 2.54
C VAL A 214 9.36 17.61 3.14
N ILE A 215 8.15 17.25 2.75
CA ILE A 215 6.89 17.68 3.35
C ILE A 215 6.26 16.45 3.99
N SER A 216 6.36 16.36 5.30
CA SER A 216 5.89 15.21 6.06
C SER A 216 5.39 15.61 7.45
N PRO A 217 4.31 15.02 7.94
CA PRO A 217 3.85 15.24 9.31
C PRO A 217 4.72 14.51 10.36
N ASP A 218 5.66 13.66 9.94
CA ASP A 218 6.60 12.96 10.83
C ASP A 218 7.77 13.85 11.21
N THR A 219 7.74 14.42 12.40
CA THR A 219 8.82 15.27 12.92
C THR A 219 10.14 14.55 13.14
N SER A 220 10.12 13.20 13.19
CA SER A 220 11.31 12.38 13.36
C SER A 220 11.94 11.91 12.04
N LEU A 221 11.27 12.11 10.90
CA LEU A 221 11.71 11.68 9.56
C LEU A 221 12.17 10.22 9.50
N ARG A 222 11.42 9.34 10.13
CA ARG A 222 11.78 7.92 10.18
C ARG A 222 11.94 7.32 8.80
N GLY A 223 13.04 6.58 8.60
CA GLY A 223 13.36 5.90 7.35
C GLY A 223 13.95 6.79 6.26
N HIS A 224 14.14 8.07 6.51
CA HIS A 224 14.81 8.98 5.57
C HIS A 224 16.29 8.64 5.42
N SER A 225 16.80 8.63 4.19
CA SER A 225 18.17 8.15 3.91
C SER A 225 19.02 9.06 3.02
N VAL A 226 18.45 10.12 2.45
CA VAL A 226 19.17 11.01 1.53
C VAL A 226 19.44 12.37 2.18
N ALA A 227 20.35 13.17 1.58
CA ALA A 227 20.63 14.53 2.04
C ALA A 227 19.39 15.41 1.94
N LEU A 228 19.08 16.17 2.99
CA LEU A 228 17.94 17.09 3.03
C LEU A 228 18.38 18.54 3.08
N GLU A 229 17.77 19.34 2.22
CA GLU A 229 17.87 20.80 2.29
C GLU A 229 16.88 21.36 3.32
N ARG A 230 15.65 20.84 3.35
CA ARG A 230 14.60 21.34 4.23
C ARG A 230 13.57 20.26 4.55
N HIS A 231 13.09 20.29 5.78
CA HIS A 231 11.90 19.57 6.21
C HIS A 231 10.80 20.54 6.59
N ILE A 232 9.65 20.42 5.92
CA ILE A 232 8.43 21.18 6.22
C ILE A 232 7.46 20.24 6.93
N VAL A 233 7.12 20.55 8.17
CA VAL A 233 6.22 19.72 8.99
C VAL A 233 4.77 20.03 8.58
N ALA A 234 4.26 19.27 7.62
CA ALA A 234 2.90 19.39 7.10
C ALA A 234 2.43 18.04 6.54
N SER A 235 1.13 17.79 6.56
CA SER A 235 0.56 16.64 5.84
C SER A 235 0.42 16.94 4.34
N PRO A 236 0.22 15.90 3.48
CA PRO A 236 -0.15 16.11 2.09
C PRO A 236 -1.39 16.99 1.92
N VAL A 237 -2.42 16.83 2.77
CA VAL A 237 -3.61 17.69 2.75
C VAL A 237 -3.27 19.15 3.04
N ALA A 238 -2.47 19.39 4.07
CA ALA A 238 -2.05 20.76 4.43
C ALA A 238 -1.16 21.40 3.33
N PHE A 239 -0.28 20.62 2.74
CA PHE A 239 0.56 21.06 1.62
C PHE A 239 -0.28 21.42 0.40
N THR A 240 -1.16 20.50 -0.04
CA THR A 240 -1.95 20.71 -1.25
C THR A 240 -2.95 21.85 -1.14
N SER A 241 -3.44 22.16 0.06
CA SER A 241 -4.28 23.33 0.31
C SER A 241 -3.54 24.68 0.11
N GLY A 242 -2.21 24.64 0.09
CA GLY A 242 -1.36 25.82 -0.15
C GLY A 242 -0.86 25.98 -1.59
N LEU A 243 -1.12 25.02 -2.48
CA LEU A 243 -0.56 25.00 -3.84
C LEU A 243 -0.94 26.21 -4.70
N GLU A 244 -2.16 26.73 -4.56
CA GLU A 244 -2.63 27.94 -5.26
C GLU A 244 -1.80 29.19 -4.93
N ARG A 245 -1.08 29.17 -3.81
CA ARG A 245 -0.20 30.25 -3.37
C ARG A 245 1.23 30.11 -3.86
N LEU A 246 1.58 28.98 -4.47
CA LEU A 246 2.89 28.76 -5.09
C LEU A 246 2.91 29.42 -6.48
N ASN A 247 3.90 30.26 -6.69
CA ASN A 247 4.16 30.86 -7.98
C ASN A 247 5.40 30.22 -8.60
N VAL A 248 5.19 29.25 -9.51
CA VAL A 248 6.25 28.45 -10.13
C VAL A 248 6.34 28.81 -11.61
N GLY A 249 7.50 29.30 -12.02
CA GLY A 249 7.81 29.59 -13.43
C GLY A 249 8.54 28.43 -14.10
N GLY A 250 8.74 28.55 -15.43
CA GLY A 250 9.61 27.66 -16.19
C GLY A 250 8.99 26.34 -16.66
N ALA A 251 7.66 26.21 -16.73
CA ALA A 251 6.98 25.01 -17.20
C ALA A 251 7.42 24.60 -18.62
N GLU A 252 7.48 25.53 -19.57
CA GLU A 252 7.88 25.26 -20.96
C GLU A 252 9.28 24.62 -21.06
N ALA A 253 10.22 25.05 -20.21
CA ALA A 253 11.58 24.51 -20.21
C ALA A 253 11.68 23.08 -19.68
N ARG A 254 10.59 22.54 -19.08
CA ARG A 254 10.52 21.20 -18.49
C ARG A 254 9.69 20.24 -19.34
N GLU A 255 9.12 20.68 -20.46
CA GLU A 255 8.19 19.88 -21.26
C GLU A 255 8.79 18.54 -21.70
N GLU A 256 10.04 18.53 -22.17
CA GLU A 256 10.73 17.28 -22.56
C GLU A 256 10.92 16.33 -21.37
N TRP A 257 11.36 16.86 -20.21
CA TRP A 257 11.52 16.11 -18.98
C TRP A 257 10.20 15.45 -18.53
N PHE A 258 9.13 16.23 -18.52
CA PHE A 258 7.80 15.81 -18.13
C PHE A 258 7.22 14.75 -19.07
N ASN A 259 7.25 15.01 -20.37
CA ASN A 259 6.70 14.09 -21.37
C ASN A 259 7.48 12.77 -21.46
N THR A 260 8.81 12.82 -21.33
CA THR A 260 9.66 11.62 -21.32
C THR A 260 9.35 10.73 -20.12
N ALA A 261 9.19 11.32 -18.94
CA ALA A 261 8.87 10.57 -17.72
C ALA A 261 7.53 9.83 -17.84
N HIS A 262 6.50 10.48 -18.36
CA HIS A 262 5.20 9.88 -18.61
C HIS A 262 5.23 8.80 -19.70
N ALA A 263 5.91 9.06 -20.82
CA ALA A 263 6.04 8.09 -21.90
C ALA A 263 6.73 6.80 -21.44
N ASN A 264 7.75 6.90 -20.60
CA ASN A 264 8.42 5.75 -19.99
C ASN A 264 7.47 4.94 -19.09
N HIS A 265 6.64 5.63 -18.29
CA HIS A 265 5.64 4.97 -17.46
C HIS A 265 4.62 4.18 -18.29
N LEU A 266 4.07 4.76 -19.34
CA LEU A 266 3.10 4.09 -20.21
C LEU A 266 3.72 2.90 -20.95
N ASP A 267 4.93 3.07 -21.49
CA ASP A 267 5.67 2.00 -22.16
C ASP A 267 5.91 0.81 -21.23
N PHE A 268 6.40 1.06 -20.01
CA PHE A 268 6.65 0.01 -19.03
C PHE A 268 5.39 -0.74 -18.59
N ALA A 269 4.26 -0.05 -18.49
CA ALA A 269 2.98 -0.62 -18.09
C ALA A 269 2.18 -1.22 -19.27
N THR A 270 2.75 -1.22 -20.48
CA THR A 270 2.12 -1.83 -21.65
C THR A 270 2.25 -3.35 -21.58
N LEU A 271 1.09 -4.04 -21.66
CA LEU A 271 1.08 -5.50 -21.76
C LEU A 271 1.65 -5.93 -23.14
N PRO A 272 2.51 -6.95 -23.20
CA PRO A 272 2.96 -7.51 -24.46
C PRO A 272 1.79 -8.15 -25.23
N GLU A 273 1.93 -8.23 -26.54
CA GLU A 273 0.99 -8.98 -27.38
C GLU A 273 1.16 -10.50 -27.15
N PRO A 274 0.09 -11.31 -27.30
CA PRO A 274 0.17 -12.76 -27.06
C PRO A 274 1.29 -13.48 -27.81
N ALA A 275 1.66 -13.00 -29.01
CA ALA A 275 2.77 -13.55 -29.78
C ALA A 275 4.17 -13.30 -29.16
N GLN A 276 4.24 -12.40 -28.16
CA GLN A 276 5.46 -12.03 -27.45
C GLN A 276 5.56 -12.74 -26.09
N TYR A 277 4.54 -13.50 -25.68
CA TYR A 277 4.57 -14.20 -24.39
C TYR A 277 5.70 -15.23 -24.39
N ARG A 278 6.37 -15.35 -23.25
CA ARG A 278 7.33 -16.43 -23.02
C ARG A 278 6.57 -17.76 -23.06
N ALA A 279 7.19 -18.81 -23.63
CA ALA A 279 6.59 -20.13 -23.62
C ALA A 279 6.42 -20.63 -22.17
N GLY A 280 5.18 -20.89 -21.79
CA GLY A 280 4.82 -21.50 -20.51
C GLY A 280 4.72 -23.02 -20.61
N LYS A 281 4.67 -23.70 -19.48
CA LYS A 281 4.42 -25.15 -19.41
C LYS A 281 2.98 -25.46 -19.78
N GLU A 282 2.77 -26.63 -20.35
CA GLU A 282 1.43 -27.17 -20.57
C GLU A 282 0.65 -27.23 -19.25
N GLY A 283 -0.60 -26.84 -19.26
CA GLY A 283 -1.44 -26.80 -18.07
C GLY A 283 -1.24 -25.56 -17.20
N THR A 284 -0.64 -24.49 -17.74
CA THR A 284 -0.49 -23.18 -17.09
C THR A 284 -1.09 -22.07 -17.94
N ALA A 285 -1.49 -20.96 -17.30
CA ALA A 285 -1.93 -19.74 -17.96
C ALA A 285 -0.96 -18.58 -17.66
N HIS A 286 -0.90 -17.64 -18.60
CA HIS A 286 -0.06 -16.45 -18.51
C HIS A 286 -0.76 -15.34 -17.71
N MET A 287 -0.01 -14.67 -16.86
CA MET A 287 -0.53 -13.53 -16.11
C MET A 287 -0.85 -12.34 -17.01
N GLU A 288 -0.13 -12.18 -18.10
CA GLU A 288 -0.41 -11.21 -19.16
C GLU A 288 -1.87 -11.36 -19.67
N THR A 289 -2.33 -12.57 -19.91
CA THR A 289 -3.71 -12.86 -20.32
C THR A 289 -4.72 -12.47 -19.22
N VAL A 290 -4.37 -12.74 -17.95
CA VAL A 290 -5.21 -12.36 -16.81
C VAL A 290 -5.37 -10.84 -16.75
N PHE A 291 -4.27 -10.08 -16.80
CA PHE A 291 -4.32 -8.62 -16.74
C PHE A 291 -5.00 -8.01 -17.96
N ALA A 292 -4.78 -8.57 -19.16
CA ALA A 292 -5.49 -8.13 -20.38
C ALA A 292 -7.01 -8.30 -20.25
N ALA A 293 -7.46 -9.42 -19.65
CA ALA A 293 -8.87 -9.66 -19.42
C ALA A 293 -9.46 -8.75 -18.31
N LEU A 294 -8.72 -8.50 -17.24
CA LEU A 294 -9.11 -7.56 -16.19
C LEU A 294 -9.26 -6.14 -16.75
N HIS A 295 -8.33 -5.65 -17.59
CA HIS A 295 -8.44 -4.33 -18.24
C HIS A 295 -9.71 -4.15 -19.06
N LYS A 296 -10.20 -5.23 -19.69
CA LYS A 296 -11.41 -5.20 -20.54
C LYS A 296 -12.69 -5.27 -19.74
N GLN A 297 -12.69 -5.90 -18.57
CA GLN A 297 -13.91 -6.28 -17.85
C GLN A 297 -14.13 -5.50 -16.55
N LEU A 298 -13.07 -4.94 -15.96
CA LEU A 298 -13.22 -4.21 -14.71
C LEU A 298 -13.71 -2.76 -14.94
N PRO A 299 -14.58 -2.26 -14.05
CA PRO A 299 -14.85 -0.83 -13.96
C PRO A 299 -13.57 -0.01 -13.76
N LYS A 300 -13.51 1.19 -14.30
CA LYS A 300 -12.33 2.06 -14.20
C LYS A 300 -12.01 2.47 -12.76
N ASP A 301 -13.01 2.56 -11.90
CA ASP A 301 -12.89 2.93 -10.49
C ASP A 301 -12.67 1.73 -9.55
N SER A 302 -12.28 0.57 -10.08
CA SER A 302 -12.01 -0.63 -9.28
C SER A 302 -10.94 -0.39 -8.21
N LEU A 303 -11.06 -1.14 -7.11
CA LEU A 303 -10.15 -1.12 -5.98
C LEU A 303 -9.29 -2.37 -5.97
N TYR A 304 -8.02 -2.22 -5.64
CA TYR A 304 -7.05 -3.29 -5.71
C TYR A 304 -6.39 -3.54 -4.36
N THR A 305 -6.32 -4.80 -3.94
CA THR A 305 -5.58 -5.20 -2.74
C THR A 305 -4.55 -6.27 -3.07
N PHE A 306 -3.37 -6.16 -2.52
CA PHE A 306 -2.31 -7.15 -2.65
C PHE A 306 -1.27 -7.00 -1.53
N GLY A 307 -0.65 -8.08 -1.13
CA GLY A 307 0.28 -8.14 -0.01
C GLY A 307 1.75 -8.15 -0.43
N ALA A 308 2.42 -9.30 -0.32
CA ALA A 308 3.85 -9.43 -0.61
C ALA A 308 4.19 -10.71 -1.37
N GLY A 309 5.01 -10.58 -2.39
CA GLY A 309 5.45 -11.66 -3.29
C GLY A 309 5.55 -11.18 -4.73
N ASN A 310 5.96 -12.06 -5.64
CA ASN A 310 6.12 -11.75 -7.07
C ASN A 310 4.82 -11.31 -7.74
N HIS A 311 3.68 -11.85 -7.31
CA HIS A 311 2.34 -11.41 -7.76
C HIS A 311 2.10 -9.91 -7.56
N CYS A 312 2.74 -9.30 -6.57
CA CYS A 312 2.63 -7.86 -6.34
C CYS A 312 3.34 -7.03 -7.40
N ILE A 313 4.41 -7.56 -8.01
CA ILE A 313 5.10 -6.88 -9.11
C ILE A 313 4.20 -6.87 -10.35
N TRP A 314 3.51 -7.99 -10.62
CA TRP A 314 2.48 -8.07 -11.65
C TRP A 314 1.34 -7.05 -11.39
N ALA A 315 0.81 -7.05 -10.16
CA ALA A 315 -0.28 -6.14 -9.77
C ALA A 315 0.14 -4.67 -9.89
N GLN A 316 1.30 -4.30 -9.37
CA GLN A 316 1.82 -2.94 -9.39
C GLN A 316 2.07 -2.43 -10.82
N ARG A 317 2.55 -3.29 -11.72
CA ARG A 317 2.87 -2.92 -13.10
C ARG A 317 1.64 -2.80 -13.99
N PHE A 318 0.65 -3.67 -13.82
CA PHE A 318 -0.43 -3.79 -14.79
C PHE A 318 -1.83 -3.40 -14.28
N LEU A 319 -2.05 -3.26 -12.97
CA LEU A 319 -3.31 -2.68 -12.50
C LEU A 319 -3.30 -1.16 -12.68
N ARG A 320 -4.43 -0.62 -13.17
CA ARG A 320 -4.56 0.81 -13.49
C ARG A 320 -5.38 1.53 -12.43
N SER A 321 -4.70 2.29 -11.59
CA SER A 321 -5.35 3.18 -10.62
C SER A 321 -5.79 4.47 -11.31
N THR A 322 -7.09 4.67 -11.48
CA THR A 322 -7.63 5.86 -12.17
C THR A 322 -8.17 6.92 -11.23
N VAL A 323 -8.44 6.54 -9.98
CA VAL A 323 -8.96 7.41 -8.93
C VAL A 323 -8.30 7.09 -7.59
N TYR A 324 -8.22 8.06 -6.71
CA TYR A 324 -7.76 7.86 -5.32
C TYR A 324 -8.98 7.78 -4.37
N PRO A 325 -9.01 6.87 -3.37
CA PRO A 325 -8.11 5.73 -3.21
C PRO A 325 -8.49 4.57 -4.15
N SER A 326 -7.51 3.81 -4.61
CA SER A 326 -7.76 2.59 -5.39
C SER A 326 -6.76 1.46 -5.13
N GLN A 327 -5.63 1.72 -4.47
CA GLN A 327 -4.63 0.71 -4.16
C GLN A 327 -4.42 0.57 -2.66
N PHE A 328 -4.57 -0.65 -2.14
CA PHE A 328 -4.33 -0.99 -0.74
C PHE A 328 -3.31 -2.12 -0.67
N SER A 329 -2.14 -1.82 -0.14
CA SER A 329 -1.04 -2.74 -0.01
C SER A 329 -0.14 -2.34 1.16
N VAL A 330 0.82 -3.18 1.52
CA VAL A 330 1.65 -3.01 2.71
C VAL A 330 3.10 -2.70 2.36
N ARG A 331 3.69 -1.72 3.02
CA ARG A 331 5.11 -1.38 2.85
C ARG A 331 6.06 -2.37 3.53
N ASN A 332 5.63 -2.98 4.62
CA ASN A 332 6.46 -3.90 5.41
C ASN A 332 6.60 -5.31 4.81
N GLY A 333 5.99 -5.57 3.65
CA GLY A 333 6.09 -6.87 2.98
C GLY A 333 5.41 -8.02 3.74
N SER A 334 4.38 -7.75 4.54
CA SER A 334 3.60 -8.80 5.20
C SER A 334 2.81 -9.62 4.18
N MET A 335 3.05 -10.92 4.14
CA MET A 335 2.21 -11.87 3.43
C MET A 335 0.89 -12.07 4.20
N GLY A 336 -0.19 -12.47 3.49
CA GLY A 336 -1.51 -12.70 4.06
C GLY A 336 -2.35 -11.44 4.27
N TYR A 337 -1.93 -10.30 3.73
CA TYR A 337 -2.67 -9.03 3.82
C TYR A 337 -3.81 -8.93 2.81
N SER A 338 -3.65 -9.48 1.60
CA SER A 338 -4.51 -9.26 0.43
C SER A 338 -5.99 -9.54 0.70
N VAL A 339 -6.34 -10.71 1.22
CA VAL A 339 -7.74 -11.12 1.44
C VAL A 339 -8.42 -10.33 2.57
N PRO A 340 -7.84 -10.21 3.80
CA PRO A 340 -8.42 -9.37 4.84
C PRO A 340 -8.60 -7.91 4.40
N ALA A 341 -7.64 -7.38 3.66
CA ALA A 341 -7.74 -6.02 3.10
C ALA A 341 -8.90 -5.89 2.10
N ALA A 342 -9.12 -6.90 1.25
CA ALA A 342 -10.25 -6.91 0.32
C ALA A 342 -11.60 -6.91 1.05
N VAL A 343 -11.74 -7.70 2.14
CA VAL A 343 -12.93 -7.67 3.00
C VAL A 343 -13.16 -6.25 3.54
N ALA A 344 -12.15 -5.65 4.17
CA ALA A 344 -12.25 -4.31 4.74
C ALA A 344 -12.56 -3.25 3.67
N THR A 345 -11.90 -3.34 2.52
CA THR A 345 -12.10 -2.43 1.39
C THR A 345 -13.53 -2.53 0.84
N LYS A 346 -14.06 -3.74 0.67
CA LYS A 346 -15.43 -3.94 0.17
C LYS A 346 -16.48 -3.44 1.17
N LEU A 347 -16.25 -3.62 2.45
CA LEU A 347 -17.15 -3.08 3.50
C LEU A 347 -17.13 -1.55 3.53
N GLN A 348 -15.97 -0.92 3.30
CA GLN A 348 -15.83 0.54 3.26
C GLN A 348 -16.38 1.16 1.97
N PHE A 349 -16.27 0.45 0.84
CA PHE A 349 -16.69 0.91 -0.49
C PHE A 349 -17.63 -0.12 -1.14
N PRO A 350 -18.86 -0.29 -0.61
CA PRO A 350 -19.75 -1.36 -1.01
C PRO A 350 -20.17 -1.32 -2.48
N GLU A 351 -20.19 -0.14 -3.10
CA GLU A 351 -20.60 0.05 -4.50
C GLU A 351 -19.47 -0.20 -5.51
N ARG A 352 -18.20 -0.20 -5.06
CA ARG A 352 -17.06 -0.34 -5.96
C ARG A 352 -16.63 -1.81 -6.08
N THR A 353 -16.15 -2.18 -7.26
CA THR A 353 -15.56 -3.50 -7.50
C THR A 353 -14.22 -3.59 -6.81
N VAL A 354 -14.02 -4.63 -5.99
CA VAL A 354 -12.75 -4.91 -5.31
C VAL A 354 -12.13 -6.16 -5.92
N VAL A 355 -10.85 -6.07 -6.26
CA VAL A 355 -10.05 -7.17 -6.79
C VAL A 355 -8.81 -7.36 -5.95
N THR A 356 -8.56 -8.58 -5.51
CA THR A 356 -7.32 -8.94 -4.80
C THR A 356 -6.48 -9.87 -5.64
N ILE A 357 -5.17 -9.58 -5.71
CA ILE A 357 -4.17 -10.45 -6.33
C ILE A 357 -3.32 -11.04 -5.21
N ALA A 358 -3.30 -12.37 -5.12
CA ALA A 358 -2.56 -13.10 -4.10
C ALA A 358 -1.68 -14.18 -4.74
N GLY A 359 -0.51 -14.43 -4.19
CA GLY A 359 0.23 -15.65 -4.46
C GLY A 359 -0.36 -16.82 -3.63
N ASP A 360 -0.14 -18.05 -4.07
CA ASP A 360 -0.60 -19.25 -3.36
C ASP A 360 -0.10 -19.32 -1.92
N GLY A 361 1.20 -19.08 -1.69
CA GLY A 361 1.77 -19.05 -0.34
C GLY A 361 1.24 -17.92 0.53
N GLU A 362 0.88 -16.77 -0.06
CA GLU A 362 0.23 -15.68 0.66
C GLU A 362 -1.23 -16.00 1.00
N TYR A 363 -1.97 -16.53 0.02
CA TYR A 363 -3.37 -16.90 0.22
C TYR A 363 -3.53 -17.93 1.34
N LEU A 364 -2.62 -18.91 1.45
CA LEU A 364 -2.63 -19.91 2.52
C LEU A 364 -2.53 -19.33 3.94
N MET A 365 -2.08 -18.09 4.10
CA MET A 365 -1.93 -17.47 5.42
C MET A 365 -3.26 -16.97 5.99
N ASN A 366 -4.08 -16.28 5.17
CA ASN A 366 -5.32 -15.65 5.61
C ASN A 366 -6.47 -15.81 4.60
N GLY A 367 -6.42 -16.78 3.71
CA GLY A 367 -7.50 -17.06 2.73
C GLY A 367 -8.81 -17.48 3.39
N GLN A 368 -8.76 -17.99 4.65
CA GLN A 368 -9.95 -18.34 5.44
C GLN A 368 -10.85 -17.13 5.76
N GLU A 369 -10.35 -15.89 5.63
CA GLU A 369 -11.17 -14.66 5.74
C GLU A 369 -12.24 -14.54 4.65
N LEU A 370 -12.24 -15.48 3.70
CA LEU A 370 -13.38 -15.72 2.82
C LEU A 370 -14.69 -16.02 3.60
N ALA A 371 -14.58 -16.68 4.76
CA ALA A 371 -15.70 -16.86 5.67
C ALA A 371 -16.21 -15.54 6.23
N THR A 372 -15.32 -14.61 6.58
CA THR A 372 -15.66 -13.26 7.03
C THR A 372 -16.36 -12.48 5.92
N ALA A 373 -15.85 -12.58 4.69
CA ALA A 373 -16.46 -11.94 3.51
C ALA A 373 -17.92 -12.40 3.31
N LEU A 374 -18.16 -13.71 3.39
CA LEU A 374 -19.51 -14.28 3.27
C LEU A 374 -20.43 -13.85 4.42
N GLN A 375 -19.91 -13.88 5.66
CA GLN A 375 -20.66 -13.50 6.84
C GLN A 375 -21.17 -12.05 6.78
N TYR A 376 -20.35 -11.14 6.24
CA TYR A 376 -20.68 -9.71 6.18
C TYR A 376 -21.18 -9.23 4.81
N GLY A 377 -21.42 -10.15 3.86
CA GLY A 377 -21.89 -9.77 2.52
C GLY A 377 -20.92 -8.86 1.78
N ALA A 378 -19.65 -9.19 1.80
CA ALA A 378 -18.57 -8.43 1.16
C ALA A 378 -18.06 -9.18 -0.10
N PRO A 379 -18.77 -9.13 -1.26
CA PRO A 379 -18.36 -9.83 -2.47
C PRO A 379 -17.21 -9.10 -3.17
N PHE A 380 -16.13 -9.84 -3.47
CA PHE A 380 -14.98 -9.36 -4.22
C PHE A 380 -14.32 -10.46 -5.03
N LEU A 381 -13.49 -10.06 -6.02
CA LEU A 381 -12.74 -10.99 -6.88
C LEU A 381 -11.38 -11.31 -6.27
N ILE A 382 -11.04 -12.59 -6.19
CA ILE A 382 -9.74 -13.10 -5.77
C ILE A 382 -9.08 -13.78 -6.97
N ILE A 383 -7.91 -13.31 -7.37
CA ILE A 383 -7.02 -14.00 -8.31
C ILE A 383 -5.86 -14.59 -7.52
N VAL A 384 -5.78 -15.91 -7.45
CA VAL A 384 -4.65 -16.60 -6.85
C VAL A 384 -3.69 -17.05 -7.94
N MET A 385 -2.47 -16.50 -7.94
CA MET A 385 -1.37 -16.97 -8.78
C MET A 385 -0.73 -18.19 -8.13
N SER A 386 -1.04 -19.37 -8.65
CA SER A 386 -0.57 -20.66 -8.11
C SER A 386 0.58 -21.19 -8.94
N ASN A 387 1.81 -20.93 -8.51
CA ASN A 387 3.03 -21.48 -9.11
C ASN A 387 3.63 -22.66 -8.32
N GLY A 388 3.04 -23.02 -7.18
CA GLY A 388 3.49 -24.14 -6.34
C GLY A 388 4.75 -23.85 -5.54
N GLU A 389 5.07 -22.56 -5.28
CA GLU A 389 6.27 -22.21 -4.53
C GLU A 389 6.26 -20.80 -3.94
N PHE A 390 7.14 -20.57 -2.96
CA PHE A 390 7.50 -19.22 -2.51
C PHE A 390 8.44 -18.56 -3.53
N GLY A 391 7.89 -18.06 -4.65
CA GLY A 391 8.65 -17.62 -5.82
C GLY A 391 9.71 -16.57 -5.51
N THR A 392 9.39 -15.52 -4.75
CA THR A 392 10.35 -14.48 -4.36
C THR A 392 11.54 -15.05 -3.60
N ILE A 393 11.31 -15.99 -2.68
CA ILE A 393 12.39 -16.63 -1.89
C ILE A 393 13.26 -17.51 -2.80
N ARG A 394 12.63 -18.28 -3.70
CA ARG A 394 13.34 -19.09 -4.69
C ARG A 394 14.23 -18.23 -5.59
N ASP A 395 13.71 -17.10 -6.07
CA ASP A 395 14.46 -16.20 -6.95
C ASP A 395 15.69 -15.62 -6.24
N HIS A 396 15.55 -15.22 -4.98
CA HIS A 396 16.69 -14.79 -4.15
C HIS A 396 17.70 -15.92 -3.93
N GLN A 397 17.23 -17.15 -3.65
CA GLN A 397 18.14 -18.30 -3.50
C GLN A 397 18.87 -18.61 -4.82
N LYS A 398 18.16 -18.64 -5.95
CA LYS A 398 18.78 -18.83 -7.29
C LYS A 398 19.81 -17.76 -7.59
N LYS A 399 19.56 -16.51 -7.24
CA LYS A 399 20.47 -15.39 -7.49
C LYS A 399 21.75 -15.48 -6.66
N HIS A 400 21.64 -15.83 -5.37
CA HIS A 400 22.78 -15.78 -4.44
C HIS A 400 23.39 -17.15 -4.15
N PHE A 401 22.63 -18.23 -4.33
CA PHE A 401 23.02 -19.62 -4.05
C PHE A 401 22.36 -20.57 -5.07
N PRO A 402 22.73 -20.51 -6.36
CA PRO A 402 22.01 -21.16 -7.46
C PRO A 402 21.84 -22.68 -7.29
N ASP A 403 22.83 -23.36 -6.69
CA ASP A 403 22.81 -24.82 -6.49
C ASP A 403 22.22 -25.26 -5.14
N ARG A 404 21.61 -24.33 -4.38
CA ARG A 404 21.18 -24.56 -3.01
C ARG A 404 19.75 -24.09 -2.72
N VAL A 405 18.86 -24.14 -3.73
CA VAL A 405 17.44 -23.83 -3.56
C VAL A 405 16.79 -24.89 -2.67
N SER A 406 16.13 -24.47 -1.58
CA SER A 406 15.55 -25.36 -0.59
C SER A 406 14.38 -24.73 0.15
N GLY A 407 13.38 -25.53 0.51
CA GLY A 407 12.26 -25.11 1.38
C GLY A 407 11.28 -24.14 0.72
N THR A 408 11.27 -24.02 -0.60
CA THR A 408 10.41 -23.08 -1.33
C THR A 408 9.21 -23.71 -2.00
N GLN A 409 9.18 -25.02 -2.12
CA GLN A 409 8.09 -25.75 -2.77
C GLN A 409 6.85 -25.84 -1.90
N LEU A 410 5.69 -25.68 -2.52
CA LEU A 410 4.36 -25.81 -1.91
C LEU A 410 3.59 -26.95 -2.57
N VAL A 411 2.82 -27.68 -1.76
CA VAL A 411 1.78 -28.59 -2.24
C VAL A 411 0.44 -27.93 -1.97
N ASN A 412 -0.11 -27.30 -2.98
CA ASN A 412 -1.34 -26.53 -2.85
C ASN A 412 -2.58 -27.41 -2.91
N PRO A 413 -3.66 -27.08 -2.17
CA PRO A 413 -4.98 -27.61 -2.45
C PRO A 413 -5.54 -27.01 -3.77
N ASP A 414 -6.63 -27.56 -4.27
CA ASP A 414 -7.46 -26.85 -5.24
C ASP A 414 -8.17 -25.68 -4.53
N PHE A 415 -7.63 -24.48 -4.66
CA PHE A 415 -8.19 -23.27 -4.03
C PHE A 415 -9.60 -22.94 -4.52
N ALA A 416 -9.92 -23.29 -5.78
CA ALA A 416 -11.28 -23.15 -6.29
C ALA A 416 -12.28 -24.09 -5.57
N ALA A 417 -11.87 -25.32 -5.28
CA ALA A 417 -12.68 -26.24 -4.48
C ALA A 417 -12.81 -25.76 -3.03
N VAL A 418 -11.75 -25.21 -2.45
CA VAL A 418 -11.77 -24.59 -1.11
C VAL A 418 -12.77 -23.42 -1.08
N ALA A 419 -12.74 -22.53 -2.06
CA ALA A 419 -13.67 -21.41 -2.13
C ALA A 419 -15.13 -21.89 -2.23
N ARG A 420 -15.41 -22.88 -3.06
CA ARG A 420 -16.75 -23.51 -3.13
C ARG A 420 -17.17 -24.15 -1.81
N GLY A 421 -16.23 -24.75 -1.08
CA GLY A 421 -16.47 -25.31 0.26
C GLY A 421 -16.90 -24.27 1.29
N PHE A 422 -16.47 -23.03 1.17
CA PHE A 422 -16.96 -21.89 1.96
C PHE A 422 -18.33 -21.37 1.50
N GLY A 423 -18.77 -21.68 0.27
CA GLY A 423 -19.98 -21.13 -0.33
C GLY A 423 -19.73 -19.95 -1.28
N ALA A 424 -18.48 -19.67 -1.61
CA ALA A 424 -18.09 -18.70 -2.61
C ALA A 424 -18.08 -19.32 -4.02
N HIS A 425 -18.01 -18.48 -5.07
CA HIS A 425 -17.72 -18.94 -6.42
C HIS A 425 -16.23 -19.33 -6.52
N GLY A 426 -15.93 -20.44 -7.21
CA GLY A 426 -14.54 -20.89 -7.35
C GLY A 426 -14.28 -21.55 -8.69
N GLU A 427 -13.25 -21.08 -9.42
CA GLU A 427 -12.82 -21.63 -10.71
C GLU A 427 -11.32 -21.92 -10.75
N LEU A 428 -10.97 -23.01 -11.44
CA LEU A 428 -9.59 -23.38 -11.74
C LEU A 428 -9.31 -23.06 -13.22
N VAL A 429 -8.24 -22.32 -13.46
CA VAL A 429 -7.76 -21.93 -14.78
C VAL A 429 -6.34 -22.45 -15.02
N THR A 430 -6.19 -23.24 -16.10
CA THR A 430 -4.92 -23.90 -16.48
C THR A 430 -4.52 -23.60 -17.92
N GLU A 431 -5.22 -22.69 -18.60
CA GLU A 431 -4.93 -22.28 -19.98
C GLU A 431 -5.50 -20.89 -20.27
N ASP A 432 -4.82 -20.15 -21.13
CA ASP A 432 -5.17 -18.75 -21.47
C ASP A 432 -6.56 -18.59 -22.05
N SER A 433 -6.99 -19.54 -22.86
CA SER A 433 -8.30 -19.49 -23.52
C SER A 433 -9.49 -19.42 -22.57
N ARG A 434 -9.32 -19.88 -21.33
CA ARG A 434 -10.39 -19.89 -20.30
C ARG A 434 -10.41 -18.66 -19.42
N VAL A 435 -9.35 -17.86 -19.42
CA VAL A 435 -9.20 -16.70 -18.51
C VAL A 435 -10.32 -15.67 -18.68
N PRO A 436 -10.66 -15.19 -19.91
CA PRO A 436 -11.69 -14.16 -20.06
C PRO A 436 -13.07 -14.59 -19.56
N ASP A 437 -13.47 -15.82 -19.86
CA ASP A 437 -14.78 -16.36 -19.46
C ASP A 437 -14.84 -16.65 -17.96
N ALA A 438 -13.74 -17.10 -17.35
CA ALA A 438 -13.65 -17.30 -15.89
C ALA A 438 -13.82 -15.97 -15.14
N ILE A 439 -13.16 -14.90 -15.58
CA ILE A 439 -13.32 -13.56 -15.01
C ILE A 439 -14.77 -13.06 -15.18
N ALA A 440 -15.38 -13.26 -16.35
CA ALA A 440 -16.75 -12.86 -16.58
C ALA A 440 -17.76 -13.58 -15.65
N ARG A 441 -17.59 -14.89 -15.44
CA ARG A 441 -18.44 -15.66 -14.51
C ARG A 441 -18.20 -15.26 -13.05
N ALA A 442 -16.97 -15.04 -12.67
CA ALA A 442 -16.62 -14.58 -11.32
C ALA A 442 -17.24 -13.20 -11.02
N LEU A 443 -17.14 -12.25 -11.95
CA LEU A 443 -17.80 -10.94 -11.82
C LEU A 443 -19.33 -11.06 -11.80
N ALA A 444 -19.90 -11.98 -12.56
CA ALA A 444 -21.35 -12.26 -12.51
C ALA A 444 -21.77 -12.80 -11.13
N ALA A 445 -21.02 -13.72 -10.53
CA ALA A 445 -21.30 -14.23 -9.19
C ALA A 445 -21.24 -13.11 -8.13
N ILE A 446 -20.27 -12.19 -8.24
CA ILE A 446 -20.15 -11.03 -7.36
C ILE A 446 -21.37 -10.10 -7.50
N ASN A 447 -21.76 -9.78 -8.74
CA ASN A 447 -22.77 -8.75 -9.01
C ASN A 447 -24.20 -9.28 -8.88
N ASN A 448 -24.47 -10.55 -9.24
CA ASN A 448 -25.81 -11.11 -9.31
C ASN A 448 -26.15 -11.94 -8.06
N ASP A 449 -25.18 -12.70 -7.58
CA ASP A 449 -25.39 -13.64 -6.45
C ASP A 449 -24.91 -13.05 -5.11
N GLY A 450 -24.12 -11.95 -5.14
CA GLY A 450 -23.62 -11.28 -3.96
C GLY A 450 -22.60 -12.10 -3.17
N VAL A 451 -21.88 -13.02 -3.82
CA VAL A 451 -20.87 -13.87 -3.18
C VAL A 451 -19.46 -13.53 -3.65
N PRO A 452 -18.44 -13.68 -2.81
CA PRO A 452 -17.05 -13.59 -3.24
C PRO A 452 -16.74 -14.62 -4.31
N ALA A 453 -15.80 -14.31 -5.20
CA ALA A 453 -15.37 -15.19 -6.27
C ALA A 453 -13.84 -15.37 -6.27
N LEU A 454 -13.38 -16.61 -6.40
CA LEU A 454 -11.97 -16.96 -6.49
C LEU A 454 -11.66 -17.64 -7.81
N ILE A 455 -10.64 -17.14 -8.50
CA ILE A 455 -10.04 -17.79 -9.65
C ILE A 455 -8.64 -18.26 -9.27
N ASN A 456 -8.44 -19.58 -9.22
CA ASN A 456 -7.14 -20.19 -9.04
C ASN A 456 -6.48 -20.33 -10.41
N VAL A 457 -5.49 -19.49 -10.69
CA VAL A 457 -4.74 -19.51 -11.96
C VAL A 457 -3.45 -20.29 -11.73
N ILE A 458 -3.33 -21.43 -12.41
CA ILE A 458 -2.08 -22.19 -12.40
C ILE A 458 -1.08 -21.49 -13.33
N THR A 459 0.05 -21.05 -12.77
CA THR A 459 1.07 -20.32 -13.51
C THR A 459 2.39 -21.11 -13.54
N ASP A 460 3.20 -20.85 -14.56
CA ASP A 460 4.54 -21.44 -14.63
C ASP A 460 5.47 -20.80 -13.60
N GLN A 461 6.15 -21.63 -12.81
CA GLN A 461 7.10 -21.17 -11.79
C GLN A 461 8.30 -20.39 -12.38
N ASP A 462 8.64 -20.61 -13.64
CA ASP A 462 9.74 -19.92 -14.31
C ASP A 462 9.28 -18.61 -14.98
N LEU A 463 7.96 -18.32 -14.95
CA LEU A 463 7.33 -17.07 -15.37
C LEU A 463 6.81 -16.25 -14.17
N SER A 464 7.50 -16.33 -13.04
CA SER A 464 7.07 -15.70 -11.78
C SER A 464 7.06 -14.16 -11.80
N LEU A 465 7.84 -13.55 -12.70
CA LEU A 465 7.95 -12.11 -12.90
C LEU A 465 7.57 -11.70 -14.32
N PRO A 466 7.02 -10.49 -14.54
CA PRO A 466 6.82 -9.95 -15.88
C PRO A 466 8.15 -9.77 -16.61
N ILE A 467 8.10 -9.73 -17.94
CA ILE A 467 9.28 -9.43 -18.76
C ILE A 467 9.70 -7.99 -18.53
N ASP A 468 11.01 -7.76 -18.42
CA ASP A 468 11.60 -6.42 -18.36
C ASP A 468 11.61 -5.76 -19.75
#